data_d378d90d2371dff22b7f048998baddeb
#
_entry.id   d378d90d2371dff22b7f048998baddeb
#
_cell.length_a   1.000
_cell.length_b   1.000
_cell.length_c   1.000
_cell.angle_alpha   90.00
_cell.angle_beta   90.00
_cell.angle_gamma   90.00
#
_symmetry.space_group_name_H-M   'P 1'
#
loop_
_entity.id
_entity.type
_entity.pdbx_description
1 polymer ?
#
loop_
_entity_poly.entity_id
_entity_poly.type
_entity_poly.pdbx_seq_one_letter_code
_entity_poly.pdbx_strand_id
1 'polypeptide(L)'
;MESLQSWGDFDRRPSVSEDPNEHHYVLKSREEVDRLLDFVLQEKEFGGHREAGDYLVAYQVDLACWLSYPETGSPVYHNPGEKNARIAIAIYDRDSLHMVHGLQVWVTVLDEHGNEVGTAQHPFLYRPGRNQYGSDWQLPGDGKYNLRVRIEAPDSLRRWNGQPYSSPVDVEFHSVEICTGHKVS
;
A
#
# COMPACT_ATOMS: atom_id res chain seq x y z
N MET A 1 -37.25 -43.20 21.22
CA MET A 1 -36.07 -43.78 20.55
C MET A 1 -35.90 -43.08 19.22
N GLU A 2 -35.24 -41.96 19.23
CA GLU A 2 -34.89 -41.23 17.98
C GLU A 2 -33.38 -41.06 17.91
N SER A 3 -32.88 -41.54 16.82
CA SER A 3 -31.47 -41.73 16.50
C SER A 3 -30.77 -40.40 16.29
N LEU A 4 -29.66 -40.22 16.99
CA LEU A 4 -28.66 -39.18 16.75
C LEU A 4 -28.13 -39.31 15.32
N GLN A 5 -28.48 -38.34 14.47
CA GLN A 5 -27.85 -38.17 13.18
C GLN A 5 -26.45 -37.57 13.33
N SER A 6 -25.54 -38.34 12.81
CA SER A 6 -24.10 -38.15 12.63
C SER A 6 -23.74 -36.75 12.11
N TRP A 7 -22.93 -36.03 12.88
CA TRP A 7 -22.15 -34.87 12.43
C TRP A 7 -20.89 -35.37 11.70
N GLY A 8 -21.08 -35.86 10.50
CA GLY A 8 -19.98 -36.24 9.64
C GLY A 8 -20.19 -35.66 8.26
N ASP A 9 -19.58 -34.53 7.99
CA ASP A 9 -19.11 -34.09 6.65
C ASP A 9 -18.79 -32.57 6.62
N PHE A 10 -17.89 -32.12 7.49
CA PHE A 10 -17.28 -30.78 7.34
C PHE A 10 -15.79 -30.85 7.02
N ASP A 11 -15.31 -31.96 6.46
CA ASP A 11 -13.91 -32.07 6.01
C ASP A 11 -13.84 -32.25 4.49
N ARG A 12 -14.66 -31.50 3.74
CA ARG A 12 -14.35 -31.21 2.34
C ARG A 12 -13.61 -29.89 2.29
N ARG A 13 -12.31 -29.94 2.57
CA ARG A 13 -11.41 -28.97 1.94
C ARG A 13 -11.71 -29.02 0.43
N PRO A 14 -11.96 -27.88 -0.22
CA PRO A 14 -12.04 -27.88 -1.66
C PRO A 14 -10.73 -28.51 -2.15
N SER A 15 -10.83 -29.58 -2.89
CA SER A 15 -9.70 -30.16 -3.60
C SER A 15 -9.14 -29.02 -4.44
N VAL A 16 -7.92 -28.58 -4.14
CA VAL A 16 -7.18 -27.70 -5.01
C VAL A 16 -7.10 -28.45 -6.32
N SER A 17 -7.83 -28.00 -7.34
CA SER A 17 -7.72 -28.56 -8.66
C SER A 17 -6.30 -28.30 -9.12
N GLU A 18 -5.55 -29.34 -9.40
CA GLU A 18 -4.22 -29.26 -9.99
C GLU A 18 -4.31 -28.94 -11.49
N ASP A 19 -5.29 -28.14 -11.92
CA ASP A 19 -5.32 -27.61 -13.27
C ASP A 19 -4.29 -26.47 -13.37
N PRO A 20 -3.16 -26.69 -14.05
CA PRO A 20 -2.13 -25.65 -14.20
C PRO A 20 -2.64 -24.40 -14.93
N ASN A 21 -3.86 -24.40 -15.46
CA ASN A 21 -4.50 -23.25 -16.09
C ASN A 21 -5.36 -22.42 -15.13
N GLU A 22 -5.69 -22.90 -13.94
CA GLU A 22 -6.58 -22.19 -13.00
C GLU A 22 -5.87 -21.15 -12.12
N HIS A 23 -4.54 -21.16 -12.10
CA HIS A 23 -3.73 -20.23 -11.31
C HIS A 23 -2.92 -19.23 -12.11
N HIS A 24 -3.11 -19.15 -13.41
CA HIS A 24 -2.38 -18.22 -14.26
C HIS A 24 -3.30 -17.11 -14.81
N TYR A 25 -3.79 -16.22 -13.94
CA TYR A 25 -3.93 -14.84 -14.35
C TYR A 25 -2.53 -14.18 -14.39
N VAL A 26 -1.64 -14.78 -15.15
CA VAL A 26 -0.48 -14.06 -15.67
C VAL A 26 -1.06 -13.10 -16.69
N LEU A 27 -1.02 -11.80 -16.35
CA LEU A 27 -1.35 -10.74 -17.30
C LEU A 27 -0.53 -11.01 -18.56
N LYS A 28 -1.18 -11.49 -19.62
CA LYS A 28 -0.52 -12.08 -20.78
C LYS A 28 0.12 -11.05 -21.72
N SER A 29 -0.13 -9.77 -21.48
CA SER A 29 0.45 -8.70 -22.26
C SER A 29 0.71 -7.46 -21.42
N ARG A 30 1.72 -6.68 -21.81
CA ARG A 30 2.03 -5.40 -21.20
C ARG A 30 0.82 -4.43 -21.24
N GLU A 31 0.03 -4.50 -22.30
CA GLU A 31 -1.19 -3.68 -22.45
C GLU A 31 -2.30 -4.04 -21.45
N GLU A 32 -2.39 -5.28 -21.01
CA GLU A 32 -3.35 -5.68 -19.96
C GLU A 32 -2.87 -5.21 -18.59
N VAL A 33 -1.56 -5.27 -18.34
CA VAL A 33 -0.95 -4.70 -17.14
C VAL A 33 -1.18 -3.20 -17.09
N ASP A 34 -0.90 -2.49 -18.17
CA ASP A 34 -1.04 -1.04 -18.24
C ASP A 34 -2.51 -0.61 -18.04
N ARG A 35 -3.48 -1.33 -18.63
CA ARG A 35 -4.92 -1.07 -18.42
C ARG A 35 -5.38 -1.32 -16.98
N LEU A 36 -4.88 -2.39 -16.36
CA LEU A 36 -5.23 -2.71 -14.98
C LEU A 36 -4.57 -1.74 -14.01
N LEU A 37 -3.35 -1.29 -14.32
CA LEU A 37 -2.64 -0.23 -13.63
C LEU A 37 -3.41 1.08 -13.67
N ASP A 38 -3.81 1.51 -14.86
CA ASP A 38 -4.61 2.73 -15.04
C ASP A 38 -5.89 2.65 -14.23
N PHE A 39 -6.60 1.50 -14.24
CA PHE A 39 -7.80 1.29 -13.45
C PHE A 39 -7.53 1.39 -11.94
N VAL A 40 -6.51 0.68 -11.42
CA VAL A 40 -6.18 0.67 -9.99
C VAL A 40 -5.70 2.05 -9.53
N LEU A 41 -4.97 2.78 -10.36
CA LEU A 41 -4.41 4.08 -10.01
C LEU A 41 -5.43 5.21 -10.17
N GLN A 42 -6.29 5.18 -11.17
CA GLN A 42 -7.36 6.17 -11.36
C GLN A 42 -8.42 6.10 -10.26
N GLU A 43 -8.81 4.90 -9.82
CA GLU A 43 -9.78 4.76 -8.74
C GLU A 43 -9.26 5.25 -7.38
N LYS A 44 -7.94 5.39 -7.22
CA LYS A 44 -7.31 5.69 -5.93
C LYS A 44 -6.70 7.08 -5.82
N GLU A 45 -6.85 7.93 -6.83
CA GLU A 45 -6.33 9.30 -6.81
C GLU A 45 -4.83 9.39 -6.44
N PHE A 46 -4.01 8.49 -6.98
CA PHE A 46 -2.58 8.53 -6.73
C PHE A 46 -1.91 9.70 -7.48
N GLY A 47 -0.91 10.31 -6.84
CA GLY A 47 -0.14 11.41 -7.44
C GLY A 47 0.89 10.92 -8.45
N GLY A 48 1.29 9.65 -8.39
CA GLY A 48 2.21 9.02 -9.32
C GLY A 48 2.63 7.63 -8.86
N HIS A 49 3.27 6.89 -9.76
CA HIS A 49 3.76 5.54 -9.48
C HIS A 49 5.12 5.25 -10.14
N ARG A 50 5.83 4.24 -9.64
CA ARG A 50 7.08 3.71 -10.20
C ARG A 50 7.21 2.21 -9.92
N GLU A 51 7.86 1.51 -10.84
CA GLU A 51 8.31 0.14 -10.62
C GLU A 51 9.68 0.15 -9.96
N ALA A 52 9.87 -0.70 -8.94
CA ALA A 52 11.13 -0.89 -8.26
C ALA A 52 11.25 -2.32 -7.71
N GLY A 53 12.25 -3.07 -8.18
CA GLY A 53 12.38 -4.49 -7.85
C GLY A 53 11.14 -5.28 -8.26
N ASP A 54 10.53 -5.97 -7.29
CA ASP A 54 9.30 -6.74 -7.48
C ASP A 54 8.03 -5.95 -7.22
N TYR A 55 8.15 -4.64 -7.00
CA TYR A 55 7.06 -3.80 -6.59
C TYR A 55 6.64 -2.78 -7.65
N LEU A 56 5.36 -2.50 -7.66
CA LEU A 56 4.80 -1.27 -8.17
C LEU A 56 4.46 -0.39 -6.96
N VAL A 57 5.08 0.75 -6.87
CA VAL A 57 4.96 1.68 -5.75
C VAL A 57 4.25 2.94 -6.22
N ALA A 58 3.17 3.31 -5.54
CA ALA A 58 2.42 4.53 -5.82
C ALA A 58 2.33 5.39 -4.56
N TYR A 59 2.27 6.71 -4.72
CA TYR A 59 2.07 7.63 -3.62
C TYR A 59 0.76 8.40 -3.74
N GLN A 60 0.23 8.77 -2.60
CA GLN A 60 -0.88 9.71 -2.46
C GLN A 60 -0.51 10.75 -1.41
N VAL A 61 -0.84 12.01 -1.67
CA VAL A 61 -0.71 13.09 -0.71
C VAL A 61 -2.08 13.72 -0.46
N ASP A 62 -2.35 14.07 0.79
CA ASP A 62 -3.62 14.69 1.21
C ASP A 62 -3.34 15.60 2.41
N LEU A 63 -4.32 16.38 2.81
CA LEU A 63 -4.28 17.14 4.05
C LEU A 63 -4.27 16.20 5.27
N ALA A 64 -3.68 16.63 6.37
CA ALA A 64 -3.76 15.87 7.61
C ALA A 64 -5.21 15.67 8.03
N CYS A 65 -5.55 14.46 8.45
CA CYS A 65 -6.93 14.06 8.66
C CYS A 65 -7.23 13.80 10.15
N TRP A 66 -8.33 14.31 10.64
CA TRP A 66 -8.83 14.07 11.99
C TRP A 66 -9.35 12.65 12.21
N LEU A 67 -9.56 11.90 11.13
CA LEU A 67 -10.11 10.55 11.19
C LEU A 67 -9.03 9.53 10.82
N SER A 68 -8.78 8.58 11.71
CA SER A 68 -7.94 7.42 11.43
C SER A 68 -8.74 6.12 11.53
N TYR A 69 -8.28 5.10 10.81
CA TYR A 69 -8.84 3.77 10.86
C TYR A 69 -7.77 2.82 11.41
N PRO A 70 -7.80 2.52 12.72
CA PRO A 70 -6.92 1.52 13.28
C PRO A 70 -7.26 0.12 12.73
N GLU A 71 -6.41 -0.87 13.01
CA GLU A 71 -6.61 -2.26 12.58
C GLU A 71 -7.96 -2.85 13.00
N THR A 72 -8.58 -2.31 14.02
CA THR A 72 -9.92 -2.70 14.48
C THR A 72 -11.04 -2.35 13.50
N GLY A 73 -10.74 -1.59 12.44
CA GLY A 73 -11.68 -1.22 11.39
C GLY A 73 -12.68 -0.13 11.76
N SER A 74 -12.77 0.29 13.02
CA SER A 74 -13.65 1.38 13.43
C SER A 74 -12.95 2.73 13.33
N PRO A 75 -13.59 3.77 12.79
CA PRO A 75 -12.98 5.09 12.69
C PRO A 75 -12.75 5.69 14.09
N VAL A 76 -11.57 6.25 14.30
CA VAL A 76 -11.22 6.97 15.53
C VAL A 76 -10.85 8.39 15.18
N TYR A 77 -11.49 9.34 15.86
CA TYR A 77 -11.13 10.75 15.77
C TYR A 77 -9.90 11.02 16.62
N HIS A 78 -8.89 11.61 16.02
CA HIS A 78 -7.71 12.10 16.74
C HIS A 78 -7.32 13.48 16.20
N ASN A 79 -6.83 14.32 17.09
CA ASN A 79 -6.31 15.61 16.68
C ASN A 79 -4.93 15.39 16.01
N PRO A 80 -4.74 15.75 14.73
CA PRO A 80 -3.45 15.63 14.07
C PRO A 80 -2.37 16.53 14.67
N GLY A 81 -2.74 17.46 15.58
CA GLY A 81 -1.83 18.41 16.22
C GLY A 81 -1.18 19.35 15.21
N GLU A 82 0.13 19.41 15.22
CA GLU A 82 0.92 20.24 14.29
C GLU A 82 1.14 19.59 12.92
N LYS A 83 0.69 18.34 12.73
CA LYS A 83 0.80 17.64 11.46
C LYS A 83 -0.22 18.22 10.48
N ASN A 84 0.24 18.55 9.29
CA ASN A 84 -0.50 19.33 8.31
C ASN A 84 -0.59 18.65 6.93
N ALA A 85 0.04 17.51 6.75
CA ALA A 85 -0.03 16.73 5.51
C ALA A 85 -0.13 15.24 5.84
N ARG A 86 -0.73 14.46 4.94
CA ARG A 86 -0.73 13.01 4.95
C ARG A 86 -0.02 12.50 3.73
N ILE A 87 0.96 11.62 3.91
CA ILE A 87 1.63 10.91 2.83
C ILE A 87 1.30 9.43 2.98
N ALA A 88 0.82 8.84 1.91
CA ALA A 88 0.50 7.42 1.85
C ALA A 88 1.18 6.75 0.66
N ILE A 89 1.60 5.50 0.86
CA ILE A 89 2.29 4.68 -0.11
C ILE A 89 1.48 3.39 -0.31
N ALA A 90 1.09 3.12 -1.54
CA ALA A 90 0.50 1.86 -1.92
C ALA A 90 1.57 1.01 -2.62
N ILE A 91 1.69 -0.24 -2.22
CA ILE A 91 2.69 -1.16 -2.75
C ILE A 91 2.00 -2.42 -3.23
N TYR A 92 2.15 -2.69 -4.51
CA TYR A 92 1.61 -3.86 -5.18
C TYR A 92 2.75 -4.75 -5.66
N ASP A 93 2.51 -6.06 -5.69
CA ASP A 93 3.38 -6.97 -6.44
C ASP A 93 3.27 -6.61 -7.92
N ARG A 94 4.40 -6.37 -8.58
CA ARG A 94 4.44 -5.89 -9.96
C ARG A 94 3.78 -6.83 -10.96
N ASP A 95 3.88 -8.13 -10.72
CA ASP A 95 3.41 -9.14 -11.70
C ASP A 95 1.94 -9.50 -11.47
N SER A 96 1.50 -9.59 -10.22
CA SER A 96 0.12 -9.97 -9.88
C SER A 96 -0.80 -8.78 -9.59
N LEU A 97 -0.24 -7.60 -9.37
CA LEU A 97 -0.93 -6.37 -8.95
C LEU A 97 -1.76 -6.52 -7.66
N HIS A 98 -1.47 -7.55 -6.87
CA HIS A 98 -2.01 -7.66 -5.54
C HIS A 98 -1.24 -6.76 -4.58
N MET A 99 -1.97 -6.12 -3.68
CA MET A 99 -1.36 -5.30 -2.64
C MET A 99 -0.51 -6.16 -1.71
N VAL A 100 0.69 -5.70 -1.41
CA VAL A 100 1.63 -6.38 -0.53
C VAL A 100 1.52 -5.79 0.87
N HIS A 101 1.20 -6.65 1.85
CA HIS A 101 1.17 -6.26 3.27
C HIS A 101 2.38 -6.85 4.00
N GLY A 102 2.60 -6.38 5.25
CA GLY A 102 3.66 -6.91 6.11
C GLY A 102 5.07 -6.42 5.76
N LEU A 103 5.17 -5.40 4.92
CA LEU A 103 6.42 -4.72 4.61
C LEU A 103 6.75 -3.68 5.70
N GLN A 104 8.04 -3.42 5.89
CA GLN A 104 8.50 -2.24 6.59
C GLN A 104 8.76 -1.15 5.55
N VAL A 105 8.01 -0.06 5.67
CA VAL A 105 8.04 1.05 4.70
C VAL A 105 8.50 2.31 5.42
N TRP A 106 9.60 2.87 4.95
CA TRP A 106 10.17 4.12 5.45
C TRP A 106 10.04 5.17 4.36
N VAL A 107 9.61 6.36 4.73
CA VAL A 107 9.56 7.51 3.82
C VAL A 107 10.45 8.60 4.36
N THR A 108 11.34 9.10 3.52
CA THR A 108 12.12 10.30 3.75
C THR A 108 11.55 11.40 2.87
N VAL A 109 11.19 12.51 3.47
CA VAL A 109 10.74 13.72 2.76
C VAL A 109 11.91 14.68 2.67
N LEU A 110 12.19 15.15 1.45
CA LEU A 110 13.21 16.14 1.15
C LEU A 110 12.55 17.38 0.56
N ASP A 111 13.04 18.55 0.90
CA ASP A 111 12.60 19.80 0.28
C ASP A 111 13.06 19.91 -1.19
N GLU A 112 12.68 20.99 -1.87
CA GLU A 112 13.06 21.24 -3.27
C GLU A 112 14.59 21.41 -3.47
N HIS A 113 15.32 21.71 -2.39
CA HIS A 113 16.78 21.84 -2.41
C HIS A 113 17.50 20.54 -2.06
N GLY A 114 16.75 19.49 -1.73
CA GLY A 114 17.29 18.19 -1.33
C GLY A 114 17.66 18.09 0.15
N ASN A 115 17.29 19.07 0.98
CA ASN A 115 17.48 18.96 2.43
C ASN A 115 16.41 18.06 3.03
N GLU A 116 16.80 17.21 3.97
CA GLU A 116 15.88 16.32 4.66
C GLU A 116 14.96 17.11 5.60
N VAL A 117 13.65 17.00 5.38
CA VAL A 117 12.59 17.48 6.27
C VAL A 117 12.38 16.46 7.40
N GLY A 118 12.45 15.19 7.08
CA GLY A 118 12.36 14.11 8.06
C GLY A 118 12.26 12.74 7.42
N THR A 119 12.37 11.72 8.27
CA THR A 119 12.19 10.30 7.92
C THR A 119 11.24 9.65 8.91
N ALA A 120 10.26 8.89 8.44
CA ALA A 120 9.31 8.17 9.27
C ALA A 120 8.95 6.81 8.69
N GLN A 121 8.69 5.84 9.58
CA GLN A 121 8.09 4.59 9.21
C GLN A 121 6.59 4.78 8.97
N HIS A 122 6.09 4.22 7.88
CA HIS A 122 4.68 4.26 7.53
C HIS A 122 4.03 2.91 7.90
N PRO A 123 3.18 2.87 8.93
CA PRO A 123 2.42 1.67 9.27
C PRO A 123 1.41 1.34 8.18
N PHE A 124 1.05 0.07 8.08
CA PHE A 124 -0.04 -0.36 7.20
C PHE A 124 -1.39 0.06 7.80
N LEU A 125 -2.19 0.74 7.00
CA LEU A 125 -3.51 1.26 7.40
C LEU A 125 -4.60 0.51 6.62
N TYR A 126 -5.47 -0.14 7.37
CA TYR A 126 -6.68 -0.74 6.81
C TYR A 126 -7.76 0.34 6.71
N ARG A 127 -8.15 0.66 5.49
CA ARG A 127 -9.29 1.55 5.24
C ARG A 127 -10.25 0.88 4.26
N PRO A 128 -11.56 1.01 4.44
CA PRO A 128 -12.52 0.52 3.44
C PRO A 128 -12.19 1.11 2.07
N GLY A 129 -11.81 0.22 1.12
CA GLY A 129 -11.42 0.60 -0.23
C GLY A 129 -10.02 1.22 -0.43
N ARG A 130 -9.24 1.45 0.65
CA ARG A 130 -7.95 2.15 0.55
C ARG A 130 -6.90 1.59 1.52
N ASN A 131 -6.49 0.34 1.34
CA ASN A 131 -5.37 -0.21 2.09
C ASN A 131 -4.05 0.41 1.61
N GLN A 132 -3.23 0.91 2.53
CA GLN A 132 -1.98 1.60 2.20
C GLN A 132 -1.06 1.74 3.41
N TYR A 133 0.21 2.01 3.19
CA TYR A 133 1.13 2.46 4.22
C TYR A 133 1.04 3.98 4.35
N GLY A 134 0.84 4.53 5.55
CA GLY A 134 0.62 5.97 5.66
C GLY A 134 0.99 6.56 7.00
N SER A 135 1.34 7.85 6.97
CA SER A 135 1.60 8.66 8.16
C SER A 135 1.22 10.11 7.93
N ASP A 136 0.94 10.82 9.01
CA ASP A 136 0.76 12.26 9.00
C ASP A 136 2.09 12.95 9.29
N TRP A 137 2.34 14.06 8.57
CA TRP A 137 3.58 14.79 8.55
C TRP A 137 3.37 16.25 8.99
N GLN A 138 4.38 16.80 9.64
CA GLN A 138 4.52 18.25 9.84
C GLN A 138 5.52 18.76 8.80
N LEU A 139 4.99 19.36 7.74
CA LEU A 139 5.79 19.96 6.68
C LEU A 139 5.90 21.48 6.87
N PRO A 140 6.97 22.11 6.39
CA PRO A 140 7.16 23.57 6.50
C PRO A 140 6.04 24.40 5.86
N GLY A 141 5.35 23.87 4.85
CA GLY A 141 4.27 24.54 4.12
C GLY A 141 3.98 23.88 2.80
N ASP A 142 3.13 24.52 2.01
CA ASP A 142 2.85 24.12 0.63
C ASP A 142 4.11 24.21 -0.21
N GLY A 143 4.31 23.23 -1.09
CA GLY A 143 5.48 23.25 -1.96
C GLY A 143 5.73 21.95 -2.71
N LYS A 144 6.90 21.92 -3.34
CA LYS A 144 7.42 20.74 -4.03
C LYS A 144 8.41 20.01 -3.14
N TYR A 145 8.19 18.73 -2.99
CA TYR A 145 9.01 17.85 -2.18
C TYR A 145 9.50 16.67 -3.00
N ASN A 146 10.56 16.03 -2.56
CA ASN A 146 10.97 14.74 -3.07
C ASN A 146 10.69 13.68 -2.00
N LEU A 147 10.14 12.54 -2.41
CA LEU A 147 9.88 11.41 -1.53
C LEU A 147 10.84 10.28 -1.88
N ARG A 148 11.61 9.83 -0.89
CA ARG A 148 12.39 8.60 -0.99
C ARG A 148 11.71 7.55 -0.15
N VAL A 149 11.28 6.47 -0.79
CA VAL A 149 10.59 5.34 -0.15
C VAL A 149 11.53 4.16 -0.11
N ARG A 150 11.80 3.66 1.09
CA ARG A 150 12.56 2.43 1.33
C ARG A 150 11.63 1.33 1.78
N ILE A 151 11.70 0.19 1.10
CA ILE A 151 10.86 -0.97 1.33
C ILE A 151 11.73 -2.14 1.79
N GLU A 152 11.40 -2.71 2.92
CA GLU A 152 12.05 -3.90 3.46
C GLU A 152 11.01 -5.00 3.65
N ALA A 153 11.24 -6.13 2.98
CA ALA A 153 10.41 -7.32 3.13
C ALA A 153 11.02 -8.25 4.18
N PRO A 154 10.23 -8.78 5.12
CA PRO A 154 10.71 -9.82 6.02
C PRO A 154 11.04 -11.10 5.25
N ASP A 155 12.05 -11.83 5.71
CA ASP A 155 12.53 -13.06 5.06
C ASP A 155 11.44 -14.15 4.90
N SER A 156 10.37 -14.08 5.68
CA SER A 156 9.24 -15.01 5.61
C SER A 156 8.23 -14.65 4.53
N LEU A 157 8.23 -13.42 4.02
CA LEU A 157 7.27 -12.96 3.03
C LEU A 157 7.61 -13.53 1.65
N ARG A 158 6.61 -14.08 0.99
CA ARG A 158 6.75 -14.69 -0.35
C ARG A 158 5.78 -14.07 -1.33
N ARG A 159 6.26 -13.96 -2.56
CA ARG A 159 5.44 -13.67 -3.73
C ARG A 159 4.51 -14.85 -4.03
N TRP A 160 3.48 -14.62 -4.83
CA TRP A 160 2.54 -15.65 -5.29
C TRP A 160 3.23 -16.86 -5.94
N ASN A 161 4.41 -16.69 -6.53
CA ASN A 161 5.22 -17.74 -7.15
C ASN A 161 6.19 -18.44 -6.17
N GLY A 162 6.09 -18.12 -4.86
CA GLY A 162 6.92 -18.70 -3.79
C GLY A 162 8.31 -18.09 -3.64
N GLN A 163 8.71 -17.16 -4.53
CA GLN A 163 10.00 -16.49 -4.43
C GLN A 163 9.99 -15.41 -3.33
N PRO A 164 11.13 -15.10 -2.70
CA PRO A 164 11.23 -13.98 -1.80
C PRO A 164 11.04 -12.66 -2.59
N TYR A 165 10.53 -11.63 -1.90
CA TYR A 165 10.53 -10.28 -2.44
C TYR A 165 11.92 -9.67 -2.45
N SER A 166 12.20 -8.81 -3.43
CA SER A 166 13.40 -7.95 -3.42
C SER A 166 13.41 -7.10 -2.15
N SER A 167 14.55 -7.08 -1.44
CA SER A 167 14.70 -6.33 -0.18
C SER A 167 16.18 -6.08 0.13
N PRO A 168 16.60 -4.85 0.51
CA PRO A 168 15.77 -3.64 0.48
C PRO A 168 15.60 -3.08 -0.94
N VAL A 169 14.53 -2.31 -1.15
CA VAL A 169 14.28 -1.60 -2.40
C VAL A 169 14.06 -0.12 -2.08
N ASP A 170 14.72 0.75 -2.82
CA ASP A 170 14.55 2.19 -2.73
C ASP A 170 13.89 2.73 -4.01
N VAL A 171 12.93 3.64 -3.86
CA VAL A 171 12.28 4.34 -4.97
C VAL A 171 12.11 5.82 -4.63
N GLU A 172 12.32 6.69 -5.62
CA GLU A 172 12.21 8.14 -5.44
C GLU A 172 11.14 8.74 -6.34
N PHE A 173 10.37 9.66 -5.77
CA PHE A 173 9.43 10.51 -6.48
C PHE A 173 9.90 11.96 -6.36
N HIS A 174 10.02 12.64 -7.49
CA HIS A 174 10.53 14.00 -7.54
C HIS A 174 9.43 15.01 -7.83
N SER A 175 9.59 16.20 -7.29
CA SER A 175 8.69 17.34 -7.53
C SER A 175 7.22 17.02 -7.19
N VAL A 176 7.01 16.30 -6.09
CA VAL A 176 5.68 15.99 -5.57
C VAL A 176 5.08 17.28 -5.00
N GLU A 177 3.99 17.75 -5.58
CA GLU A 177 3.25 18.91 -5.06
C GLU A 177 2.44 18.50 -3.83
N ILE A 178 2.70 19.14 -2.71
CA ILE A 178 1.99 18.90 -1.46
C ILE A 178 1.37 20.20 -0.95
N CYS A 179 0.05 20.17 -0.76
CA CYS A 179 -0.66 21.20 -0.02
C CYS A 179 -0.76 20.79 1.44
N THR A 180 -0.60 21.74 2.33
CA THR A 180 -0.63 21.52 3.78
C THR A 180 -1.92 22.08 4.38
N GLY A 181 -2.39 21.47 5.45
CA GLY A 181 -3.61 21.88 6.15
C GLY A 181 -4.31 20.68 6.82
N HIS A 182 -5.54 20.92 7.23
CA HIS A 182 -6.35 19.92 7.92
C HIS A 182 -7.66 19.66 7.17
N LYS A 183 -8.00 18.41 7.06
CA LYS A 183 -9.27 17.95 6.49
C LYS A 183 -10.16 17.41 7.61
N VAL A 184 -11.33 17.99 7.75
CA VAL A 184 -12.43 17.44 8.55
C VAL A 184 -13.22 16.53 7.61
N SER A 185 -13.11 15.25 7.79
CA SER A 185 -13.85 14.24 7.00
C SER A 185 -15.12 13.83 7.71
#